data_b5a685718deb082a6846598af1fdcfaf
#
_entry.id   b5a685718deb082a6846598af1fdcfaf
#
_cell.length_a   1.000
_cell.length_b   1.000
_cell.length_c   1.000
_cell.angle_alpha   90.00
_cell.angle_beta   90.00
_cell.angle_gamma   90.00
#
_symmetry.space_group_name_H-M   'P 1'
#
loop_
_entity.id
_entity.type
_entity.pdbx_description
1 polymer ?
#
loop_
_entity_poly.entity_id
_entity_poly.type
_entity_poly.pdbx_seq_one_letter_code
_entity_poly.pdbx_strand_id
1 'polypeptide(L)'
;HGMMAAVPFNVTGSELNRFDKDNRWWSTPYDVRNKYSVGFAHGALSGVGCPELGAIITMATTGTAEAGRTKRGSTYSNEVATPGYYATTFDQFAVRAEATATERASVERYTFTEGGEANIIVDLGTALSNESGAMLRRVSNTEVEGMRLLGTFCYTNQAVFPIYFVVRISHPAEEINYWKLQPE
;
A
#
# COMPACT_ATOMS: atom_id res chain seq x y z
N HIS A 1 -6.56 15.86 13.26
CA HIS A 1 -7.32 14.84 12.55
C HIS A 1 -6.56 14.47 11.28
N GLY A 2 -6.10 13.21 11.18
CA GLY A 2 -5.51 12.70 9.95
C GLY A 2 -6.59 12.61 8.87
N MET A 3 -6.29 13.13 7.69
CA MET A 3 -7.09 12.93 6.51
C MET A 3 -6.62 11.69 5.77
N MET A 4 -7.52 11.05 5.04
CA MET A 4 -7.16 9.93 4.18
C MET A 4 -6.21 10.43 3.08
N ALA A 5 -5.17 9.66 2.85
CA ALA A 5 -4.27 9.85 1.71
C ALA A 5 -4.13 8.51 0.99
N ALA A 6 -4.25 8.50 -0.31
CA ALA A 6 -3.85 7.39 -1.16
C ALA A 6 -2.65 7.85 -1.97
N VAL A 7 -1.48 7.34 -1.64
CA VAL A 7 -0.22 7.82 -2.21
C VAL A 7 0.60 6.65 -2.77
N PRO A 8 1.32 6.84 -3.86
CA PRO A 8 2.20 5.80 -4.38
C PRO A 8 3.23 5.42 -3.33
N PHE A 9 3.54 4.14 -3.24
CA PHE A 9 4.48 3.60 -2.26
C PHE A 9 5.63 2.88 -2.96
N ASN A 10 6.83 3.41 -2.82
CA ASN A 10 8.01 2.86 -3.48
C ASN A 10 9.31 2.96 -2.67
N VAL A 11 9.25 3.38 -1.41
CA VAL A 11 10.47 3.61 -0.61
C VAL A 11 10.93 2.37 0.15
N THR A 12 10.02 1.47 0.49
CA THR A 12 10.31 0.18 1.15
C THR A 12 9.32 -0.88 0.68
N GLY A 13 9.41 -2.09 1.20
CA GLY A 13 8.50 -3.18 0.84
C GLY A 13 8.96 -4.01 -0.36
N SER A 14 10.10 -3.67 -0.97
CA SER A 14 10.74 -4.45 -2.01
C SER A 14 12.25 -4.37 -1.90
N GLU A 15 12.93 -5.48 -2.10
CA GLU A 15 14.40 -5.55 -2.19
C GLU A 15 14.95 -4.81 -3.42
N LEU A 16 14.10 -4.60 -4.43
CA LEU A 16 14.44 -3.88 -5.65
C LEU A 16 14.45 -2.36 -5.46
N ASN A 17 13.82 -1.87 -4.42
CA ASN A 17 13.95 -0.48 -4.02
C ASN A 17 15.28 -0.31 -3.29
N ARG A 18 16.19 0.37 -3.96
CA ARG A 18 17.45 0.74 -3.32
C ARG A 18 17.19 1.82 -2.29
N PHE A 19 16.88 1.37 -1.11
CA PHE A 19 16.84 2.19 0.05
C PHE A 19 18.27 2.44 0.49
N ASP A 20 18.73 3.66 0.35
CA ASP A 20 19.97 4.08 0.97
C ASP A 20 19.72 4.17 2.48
N LYS A 21 20.02 3.10 3.19
CA LYS A 21 19.75 2.94 4.63
C LYS A 21 20.57 3.92 5.48
N ASP A 22 21.55 4.59 4.89
CA ASP A 22 22.63 5.09 5.70
C ASP A 22 22.41 6.49 6.25
N ASN A 23 21.49 7.32 5.74
CA ASN A 23 21.32 8.67 6.32
C ASN A 23 20.10 9.46 5.81
N ARG A 24 19.05 8.83 5.31
CA ARG A 24 17.90 9.59 4.80
C ARG A 24 16.66 9.43 5.67
N TRP A 25 16.12 10.55 6.04
CA TRP A 25 14.81 10.64 6.63
C TRP A 25 13.75 10.42 5.57
N TRP A 26 13.08 9.31 5.64
CA TRP A 26 11.99 8.97 4.73
C TRP A 26 10.68 9.48 5.35
N SER A 27 10.39 10.73 5.13
CA SER A 27 9.13 11.33 5.61
C SER A 27 7.98 11.12 4.64
N THR A 28 8.23 10.48 3.50
CA THR A 28 7.21 10.23 2.48
C THR A 28 7.25 8.79 1.99
N PRO A 29 6.12 8.22 1.58
CA PRO A 29 6.06 6.88 1.01
C PRO A 29 6.61 6.79 -0.43
N TYR A 30 6.91 7.92 -1.07
CA TYR A 30 7.34 8.00 -2.46
C TYR A 30 8.67 8.73 -2.62
N ASP A 31 9.56 8.15 -3.44
CA ASP A 31 10.79 8.78 -3.91
C ASP A 31 10.92 8.55 -5.42
N VAL A 32 11.04 9.63 -6.19
CA VAL A 32 11.14 9.61 -7.66
C VAL A 32 12.32 8.80 -8.20
N ARG A 33 13.35 8.57 -7.39
CA ARG A 33 14.53 7.79 -7.76
C ARG A 33 14.27 6.28 -7.71
N ASN A 34 13.33 5.84 -6.91
CA ASN A 34 12.92 4.44 -6.86
C ASN A 34 11.95 4.16 -8.02
N LYS A 35 12.26 3.14 -8.79
CA LYS A 35 11.49 2.77 -9.99
C LYS A 35 10.68 1.49 -9.83
N TYR A 36 10.46 1.08 -8.59
CA TYR A 36 9.71 -0.12 -8.25
C TYR A 36 8.64 0.20 -7.21
N SER A 37 7.38 0.11 -7.60
CA SER A 37 6.23 0.39 -6.74
C SER A 37 5.70 -0.89 -6.11
N VAL A 38 5.23 -0.80 -4.88
CA VAL A 38 4.50 -1.87 -4.20
C VAL A 38 3.02 -1.52 -3.99
N GLY A 39 2.54 -0.50 -4.66
CA GLY A 39 1.13 -0.10 -4.66
C GLY A 39 0.87 1.28 -4.08
N PHE A 40 -0.29 1.46 -3.47
CA PHE A 40 -0.71 2.68 -2.80
C PHE A 40 -0.77 2.49 -1.29
N ALA A 41 -0.18 3.41 -0.55
CA ALA A 41 -0.27 3.44 0.91
C ALA A 41 -1.36 4.40 1.36
N HIS A 42 -1.99 4.07 2.49
CA HIS A 42 -3.08 4.84 3.06
C HIS A 42 -2.69 5.46 4.39
N GLY A 43 -3.24 6.62 4.67
CA GLY A 43 -3.02 7.31 5.94
C GLY A 43 -1.61 7.83 6.16
N ALA A 44 -0.82 8.06 5.10
CA ALA A 44 0.48 8.69 5.24
C ALA A 44 0.33 10.12 5.75
N LEU A 45 1.17 10.49 6.71
CA LEU A 45 1.29 11.87 7.15
C LEU A 45 2.32 12.60 6.27
N SER A 46 2.01 13.81 5.88
CA SER A 46 2.92 14.68 5.13
C SER A 46 3.45 15.80 6.00
N GLY A 47 4.73 16.14 5.80
CA GLY A 47 5.35 17.32 6.42
C GLY A 47 5.83 17.16 7.86
N VAL A 48 5.75 15.97 8.44
CA VAL A 48 6.18 15.75 9.84
C VAL A 48 7.69 15.57 10.03
N GLY A 49 8.43 15.34 8.95
CA GLY A 49 9.88 15.11 9.03
C GLY A 49 10.29 13.75 9.62
N CYS A 50 9.34 12.89 9.92
CA CYS A 50 9.55 11.52 10.39
C CYS A 50 8.83 10.54 9.46
N PRO A 51 9.37 9.34 9.22
CA PRO A 51 8.66 8.30 8.49
C PRO A 51 7.52 7.76 9.36
N GLU A 52 6.30 8.13 9.02
CA GLU A 52 5.14 7.78 9.83
C GLU A 52 3.97 7.28 9.00
N LEU A 53 3.30 6.28 9.54
CA LEU A 53 2.13 5.66 8.92
C LEU A 53 2.46 5.08 7.53
N GLY A 54 1.73 5.47 6.48
CA GLY A 54 1.92 4.89 5.15
C GLY A 54 1.69 3.38 5.17
N ALA A 55 0.69 2.96 5.90
CA ALA A 55 0.30 1.57 6.10
C ALA A 55 -0.89 1.20 5.24
N ILE A 56 -1.33 -0.06 5.30
CA ILE A 56 -2.48 -0.57 4.55
C ILE A 56 -2.24 -0.34 3.06
N ILE A 57 -1.31 -1.09 2.51
CA ILE A 57 -0.92 -0.93 1.11
C ILE A 57 -1.81 -1.79 0.24
N THR A 58 -2.35 -1.19 -0.81
CA THR A 58 -3.12 -1.89 -1.84
C THR A 58 -2.32 -2.00 -3.12
N MET A 59 -2.34 -3.17 -3.74
CA MET A 59 -1.68 -3.45 -5.02
C MET A 59 -2.55 -4.34 -5.88
N ALA A 60 -2.64 -4.05 -7.17
CA ALA A 60 -3.27 -4.93 -8.15
C ALA A 60 -2.21 -5.69 -8.94
N THR A 61 -2.42 -7.00 -9.10
CA THR A 61 -1.54 -7.89 -9.85
C THR A 61 -2.34 -8.79 -10.78
N THR A 62 -1.68 -9.37 -11.77
CA THR A 62 -2.24 -10.39 -12.64
C THR A 62 -1.53 -11.74 -12.44
N GLY A 63 -2.23 -12.84 -12.72
CA GLY A 63 -1.70 -14.20 -12.56
C GLY A 63 -1.72 -14.66 -11.10
N THR A 64 -0.92 -15.65 -10.76
CA THR A 64 -0.91 -16.21 -9.41
C THR A 64 -0.45 -15.17 -8.38
N ALA A 65 -1.30 -14.91 -7.39
CA ALA A 65 -0.96 -14.00 -6.31
C ALA A 65 0.12 -14.61 -5.41
N GLU A 66 1.18 -13.86 -5.18
CA GLU A 66 2.29 -14.30 -4.33
C GLU A 66 2.49 -13.39 -3.13
N ALA A 67 2.76 -13.98 -1.97
CA ALA A 67 2.94 -13.23 -0.71
C ALA A 67 4.30 -12.51 -0.61
N GLY A 68 5.29 -12.91 -1.39
CA GLY A 68 6.64 -12.35 -1.31
C GLY A 68 6.71 -10.88 -1.72
N ARG A 69 7.42 -10.07 -0.93
CA ARG A 69 7.58 -8.62 -1.20
C ARG A 69 8.19 -8.32 -2.56
N THR A 70 9.12 -9.14 -3.04
CA THR A 70 9.76 -9.00 -4.35
C THR A 70 8.86 -9.38 -5.52
N LYS A 71 7.79 -10.11 -5.26
CA LYS A 71 6.94 -10.70 -6.30
C LYS A 71 5.63 -9.96 -6.53
N ARG A 72 5.26 -9.06 -5.66
CA ARG A 72 4.01 -8.28 -5.75
C ARG A 72 4.22 -6.83 -6.16
N GLY A 73 5.44 -6.35 -6.21
CA GLY A 73 5.74 -5.01 -6.71
C GLY A 73 6.00 -5.01 -8.21
N SER A 74 6.10 -3.84 -8.80
CA SER A 74 6.28 -3.64 -10.24
C SER A 74 7.12 -2.42 -10.54
N THR A 75 7.91 -2.45 -11.60
CA THR A 75 8.30 -1.21 -12.26
C THR A 75 7.05 -0.47 -12.71
N TYR A 76 7.15 0.83 -12.86
CA TYR A 76 5.98 1.63 -13.24
C TYR A 76 6.32 2.68 -14.28
N SER A 77 5.34 2.97 -15.11
CA SER A 77 5.41 3.93 -16.21
C SER A 77 4.14 4.76 -16.32
N ASN A 78 4.09 5.66 -17.28
CA ASN A 78 2.92 6.50 -17.58
C ASN A 78 2.37 7.20 -16.33
N GLU A 79 3.27 7.72 -15.51
CA GLU A 79 2.94 8.40 -14.27
C GLU A 79 2.29 9.75 -14.53
N VAL A 80 1.18 10.01 -13.87
CA VAL A 80 0.47 11.29 -13.86
C VAL A 80 0.17 11.66 -12.41
N ALA A 81 0.59 12.85 -12.00
CA ALA A 81 0.32 13.37 -10.67
C ALA A 81 -0.23 14.79 -10.79
N THR A 82 -1.42 15.00 -10.27
CA THR A 82 -2.06 16.31 -10.14
C THR A 82 -2.69 16.43 -8.76
N PRO A 83 -3.00 17.63 -8.26
CA PRO A 83 -3.68 17.76 -6.98
C PRO A 83 -4.96 16.91 -6.91
N GLY A 84 -5.03 15.99 -5.94
CA GLY A 84 -6.16 15.10 -5.73
C GLY A 84 -6.27 13.90 -6.66
N TYR A 85 -5.30 13.68 -7.56
CA TYR A 85 -5.32 12.53 -8.45
C TYR A 85 -3.91 12.04 -8.78
N TYR A 86 -3.74 10.73 -8.72
CA TYR A 86 -2.53 10.06 -9.15
C TYR A 86 -2.87 8.86 -10.03
N ALA A 87 -2.03 8.60 -11.04
CA ALA A 87 -2.19 7.43 -11.88
C ALA A 87 -0.85 6.92 -12.40
N THR A 88 -0.72 5.60 -12.54
CA THR A 88 0.47 4.94 -13.06
C THR A 88 0.11 3.61 -13.71
N THR A 89 1.02 3.05 -14.48
CA THR A 89 0.90 1.68 -14.98
C THR A 89 1.90 0.79 -14.25
N PHE A 90 1.43 -0.29 -13.66
CA PHE A 90 2.28 -1.35 -13.10
C PHE A 90 2.69 -2.27 -14.24
N ASP A 91 3.93 -2.12 -14.70
CA ASP A 91 4.38 -2.68 -15.98
C ASP A 91 4.38 -4.22 -15.99
N GLN A 92 4.81 -4.87 -14.89
CA GLN A 92 4.88 -6.33 -14.80
C GLN A 92 3.51 -7.01 -14.77
N PHE A 93 2.47 -6.26 -14.45
CA PHE A 93 1.12 -6.80 -14.31
C PHE A 93 0.15 -6.25 -15.37
N ALA A 94 0.63 -5.37 -16.25
CA ALA A 94 -0.19 -4.68 -17.24
C ALA A 94 -1.46 -4.06 -16.64
N VAL A 95 -1.33 -3.39 -15.48
CA VAL A 95 -2.43 -2.77 -14.74
C VAL A 95 -2.27 -1.26 -14.74
N ARG A 96 -3.27 -0.55 -15.25
CA ARG A 96 -3.41 0.88 -15.02
C ARG A 96 -4.05 1.10 -13.65
N ALA A 97 -3.33 1.76 -12.78
CA ALA A 97 -3.75 2.07 -11.41
C ALA A 97 -3.97 3.57 -11.26
N GLU A 98 -5.09 3.96 -10.69
CA GLU A 98 -5.50 5.33 -10.45
C GLU A 98 -5.98 5.49 -9.01
N ALA A 99 -5.66 6.60 -8.38
CA ALA A 99 -6.04 6.86 -7.00
C ALA A 99 -6.47 8.31 -6.80
N THR A 100 -7.49 8.49 -5.99
CA THR A 100 -7.94 9.77 -5.46
C THR A 100 -8.41 9.59 -4.03
N ALA A 101 -8.53 10.66 -3.27
CA ALA A 101 -8.99 10.61 -1.89
C ALA A 101 -9.89 11.78 -1.55
N THR A 102 -10.81 11.50 -0.65
CA THR A 102 -11.59 12.50 0.09
C THR A 102 -11.01 12.64 1.50
N GLU A 103 -11.67 13.39 2.35
CA GLU A 103 -11.24 13.57 3.75
C GLU A 103 -11.11 12.25 4.53
N ARG A 104 -11.95 11.25 4.23
CA ARG A 104 -12.06 10.02 5.02
C ARG A 104 -12.00 8.72 4.22
N ALA A 105 -12.00 8.80 2.91
CA ALA A 105 -11.99 7.63 2.05
C ALA A 105 -11.09 7.85 0.83
N SER A 106 -10.45 6.80 0.37
CA SER A 106 -9.80 6.75 -0.93
C SER A 106 -10.63 5.94 -1.91
N VAL A 107 -10.46 6.23 -3.18
CA VAL A 107 -11.01 5.44 -4.27
C VAL A 107 -9.86 5.11 -5.21
N GLU A 108 -9.73 3.85 -5.50
CA GLU A 108 -8.75 3.33 -6.43
C GLU A 108 -9.46 2.62 -7.57
N ARG A 109 -8.94 2.82 -8.78
CA ARG A 109 -9.40 2.11 -9.97
C ARG A 109 -8.24 1.36 -10.57
N TYR A 110 -8.42 0.08 -10.76
CA TYR A 110 -7.48 -0.79 -11.41
C TYR A 110 -8.08 -1.29 -12.72
N THR A 111 -7.43 -0.97 -13.83
CA THR A 111 -7.82 -1.43 -15.15
C THR A 111 -6.78 -2.44 -15.62
N PHE A 112 -7.21 -3.68 -15.73
CA PHE A 112 -6.39 -4.78 -16.22
C PHE A 112 -6.42 -4.75 -17.75
N THR A 113 -5.29 -4.48 -18.37
CA THR A 113 -5.22 -4.26 -19.84
C THR A 113 -4.94 -5.56 -20.61
N GLU A 114 -4.49 -6.58 -19.93
CA GLU A 114 -4.28 -7.92 -20.49
C GLU A 114 -5.17 -8.91 -19.73
N GLY A 115 -5.55 -9.99 -20.41
CA GLY A 115 -6.36 -11.04 -19.80
C GLY A 115 -5.57 -11.82 -18.75
N GLY A 116 -6.26 -12.44 -17.82
CA GLY A 116 -5.68 -13.27 -16.77
C GLY A 116 -6.42 -13.15 -15.44
N GLU A 117 -5.95 -13.87 -14.46
CA GLU A 117 -6.45 -13.79 -13.10
C GLU A 117 -6.08 -12.42 -12.50
N ALA A 118 -7.08 -11.70 -12.04
CA ALA A 118 -6.93 -10.35 -11.46
C ALA A 118 -6.94 -10.43 -9.94
N ASN A 119 -5.93 -9.86 -9.29
CA ASN A 119 -5.83 -9.89 -7.84
C ASN A 119 -5.74 -8.49 -7.26
N ILE A 120 -6.38 -8.28 -6.11
CA ILE A 120 -6.17 -7.13 -5.24
C ILE A 120 -5.53 -7.61 -3.95
N ILE A 121 -4.34 -7.13 -3.68
CA ILE A 121 -3.58 -7.44 -2.48
C ILE A 121 -3.77 -6.30 -1.48
N VAL A 122 -4.12 -6.64 -0.24
CA VAL A 122 -4.13 -5.71 0.89
C VAL A 122 -2.99 -6.11 1.81
N ASP A 123 -1.91 -5.35 1.76
CA ASP A 123 -0.71 -5.60 2.56
C ASP A 123 -0.77 -4.85 3.89
N LEU A 124 -0.78 -5.62 4.95
CA LEU A 124 -0.71 -5.12 6.32
C LEU A 124 0.67 -5.32 6.96
N GLY A 125 1.61 -5.90 6.23
CA GLY A 125 2.98 -6.15 6.68
C GLY A 125 3.97 -5.06 6.32
N THR A 126 3.61 -4.07 5.52
CA THR A 126 4.50 -2.99 5.10
C THR A 126 3.97 -1.65 5.56
N ALA A 127 4.84 -0.82 6.13
CA ALA A 127 4.53 0.54 6.57
C ALA A 127 5.82 1.35 6.64
N LEU A 128 5.70 2.68 6.80
CA LEU A 128 6.83 3.54 7.14
C LEU A 128 7.16 3.48 8.64
N SER A 129 6.16 3.22 9.47
CA SER A 129 6.31 3.07 10.92
C SER A 129 6.55 1.62 11.33
N ASN A 130 6.99 1.43 12.57
CA ASN A 130 7.14 0.12 13.17
C ASN A 130 5.81 -0.64 13.24
N GLU A 131 5.88 -1.93 13.03
CA GLU A 131 4.76 -2.83 12.98
C GLU A 131 4.58 -3.53 14.33
N SER A 132 3.38 -3.46 14.88
CA SER A 132 3.06 -4.12 16.16
C SER A 132 1.96 -5.19 16.05
N GLY A 133 1.21 -5.22 14.97
CA GLY A 133 0.19 -6.23 14.73
C GLY A 133 -0.86 -5.79 13.73
N ALA A 134 -1.59 -6.78 13.22
CA ALA A 134 -2.68 -6.57 12.29
C ALA A 134 -3.78 -7.60 12.49
N MET A 135 -4.99 -7.24 12.14
CA MET A 135 -6.14 -8.14 12.08
C MET A 135 -6.90 -7.83 10.78
N LEU A 136 -7.33 -8.88 10.11
CA LEU A 136 -8.19 -8.77 8.93
C LEU A 136 -9.36 -9.74 9.09
N ARG A 137 -10.56 -9.29 8.74
CA ARG A 137 -11.78 -10.08 8.73
C ARG A 137 -12.50 -9.93 7.40
N ARG A 138 -12.85 -11.04 6.78
CA ARG A 138 -13.77 -11.04 5.65
C ARG A 138 -15.19 -10.77 6.16
N VAL A 139 -15.84 -9.78 5.57
CA VAL A 139 -17.25 -9.47 5.82
C VAL A 139 -18.11 -10.12 4.72
N SER A 140 -17.67 -10.00 3.47
CA SER A 140 -18.33 -10.61 2.30
C SER A 140 -17.31 -10.86 1.19
N ASN A 141 -17.77 -11.26 0.01
CA ASN A 141 -16.91 -11.36 -1.17
C ASN A 141 -16.52 -9.99 -1.76
N THR A 142 -17.15 -8.93 -1.30
CA THR A 142 -16.87 -7.55 -1.74
C THR A 142 -16.30 -6.67 -0.63
N GLU A 143 -16.17 -7.18 0.59
CA GLU A 143 -15.76 -6.36 1.72
C GLU A 143 -14.85 -7.12 2.69
N VAL A 144 -13.75 -6.49 3.05
CA VAL A 144 -12.91 -6.87 4.16
C VAL A 144 -12.74 -5.67 5.10
N GLU A 145 -12.65 -5.95 6.39
CA GLU A 145 -12.34 -4.95 7.39
C GLU A 145 -11.16 -5.39 8.24
N GLY A 146 -10.48 -4.43 8.82
CA GLY A 146 -9.32 -4.77 9.62
C GLY A 146 -8.85 -3.65 10.52
N MET A 147 -7.77 -3.98 11.21
CA MET A 147 -7.07 -3.06 12.09
C MET A 147 -5.58 -3.31 11.94
N ARG A 148 -4.84 -2.23 11.94
CA ARG A 148 -3.38 -2.23 11.97
C ARG A 148 -2.93 -1.52 13.24
N LEU A 149 -2.10 -2.19 14.05
CA LEU A 149 -1.39 -1.54 15.14
C LEU A 149 -0.08 -0.95 14.59
N LEU A 150 0.04 0.35 14.71
CA LEU A 150 1.25 1.08 14.36
C LEU A 150 1.89 1.61 15.62
N GLY A 151 3.21 1.45 15.73
CA GLY A 151 3.98 1.97 16.85
C GLY A 151 4.69 3.25 16.49
N THR A 152 5.00 4.01 17.51
CA THR A 152 6.01 5.07 17.61
C THR A 152 5.93 6.21 16.60
N PHE A 153 5.22 7.24 16.95
CA PHE A 153 5.34 8.53 16.26
C PHE A 153 6.72 9.14 16.55
N CYS A 154 7.47 9.49 15.50
CA CYS A 154 8.81 10.11 15.60
C CYS A 154 9.75 9.42 16.59
N TYR A 155 9.83 8.08 16.54
CA TYR A 155 10.70 7.26 17.40
C TYR A 155 10.38 7.28 18.90
N THR A 156 9.23 7.78 19.29
CA THR A 156 8.77 7.59 20.66
C THR A 156 8.18 6.18 20.80
N ASN A 157 8.84 5.32 21.56
CA ASN A 157 8.41 3.92 21.78
C ASN A 157 7.21 3.76 22.74
N GLN A 158 6.45 4.83 22.97
CA GLN A 158 5.38 4.82 23.97
C GLN A 158 3.95 4.80 23.42
N ALA A 159 3.77 4.91 22.13
CA ALA A 159 2.42 4.98 21.57
C ALA A 159 2.23 3.94 20.47
N VAL A 160 1.55 2.85 20.78
CA VAL A 160 0.94 1.97 19.79
C VAL A 160 -0.52 2.38 19.67
N PHE A 161 -0.96 2.67 18.44
CA PHE A 161 -2.34 3.06 18.20
C PHE A 161 -2.95 2.25 17.04
N PRO A 162 -4.24 1.91 17.13
CA PRO A 162 -4.92 1.19 16.08
C PRO A 162 -5.41 2.13 14.98
N ILE A 163 -5.23 1.70 13.74
CA ILE A 163 -5.93 2.25 12.59
C ILE A 163 -6.92 1.20 12.12
N TYR A 164 -8.20 1.55 12.10
CA TYR A 164 -9.27 0.71 11.58
C TYR A 164 -9.58 1.10 10.15
N PHE A 165 -9.86 0.10 9.32
CA PHE A 165 -10.16 0.31 7.91
C PHE A 165 -11.21 -0.66 7.40
N VAL A 166 -11.84 -0.27 6.29
CA VAL A 166 -12.70 -1.12 5.47
C VAL A 166 -12.24 -0.97 4.02
N VAL A 167 -12.09 -2.10 3.35
CA VAL A 167 -11.85 -2.14 1.90
C VAL A 167 -13.06 -2.76 1.23
N ARG A 168 -13.61 -2.06 0.23
CA ARG A 168 -14.70 -2.53 -0.62
C ARG A 168 -14.27 -2.59 -2.06
N ILE A 169 -14.59 -3.69 -2.72
CA ILE A 169 -14.34 -3.90 -4.15
C ILE A 169 -15.64 -3.94 -4.91
N SER A 170 -15.65 -3.42 -6.13
CA SER A 170 -16.86 -3.32 -6.96
C SER A 170 -17.35 -4.65 -7.54
N HIS A 171 -16.45 -5.62 -7.67
CA HIS A 171 -16.76 -6.97 -8.17
C HIS A 171 -16.51 -7.98 -7.07
N PRO A 172 -17.38 -8.96 -6.86
CA PRO A 172 -17.14 -10.00 -5.86
C PRO A 172 -15.86 -10.78 -6.17
N ALA A 173 -15.04 -10.95 -5.16
CA ALA A 173 -13.89 -11.85 -5.25
C ALA A 173 -14.37 -13.30 -5.31
N GLU A 174 -13.80 -14.08 -6.22
CA GLU A 174 -14.04 -15.53 -6.29
C GLU A 174 -13.45 -16.20 -5.07
N GLU A 175 -12.26 -15.77 -4.67
CA GLU A 175 -11.52 -16.30 -3.52
C GLU A 175 -10.88 -15.19 -2.71
N ILE A 176 -10.76 -15.37 -1.39
CA ILE A 176 -10.03 -14.48 -0.48
C ILE A 176 -9.08 -15.33 0.32
N ASN A 177 -7.80 -15.13 0.09
CA ASN A 177 -6.71 -15.84 0.73
C ASN A 177 -5.95 -14.93 1.70
N TYR A 178 -5.34 -15.53 2.72
CA TYR A 178 -4.57 -14.84 3.74
C TYR A 178 -3.17 -15.44 3.81
N TRP A 179 -2.17 -14.58 3.86
CA TRP A 179 -0.79 -14.98 4.11
C TRP A 179 -0.25 -14.29 5.34
N LYS A 180 0.44 -15.04 6.16
CA LYS A 180 1.27 -14.50 7.23
C LYS A 180 2.71 -14.88 6.93
N LEU A 181 3.49 -13.90 6.53
CA LEU A 181 4.94 -14.12 6.40
C LEU A 181 5.51 -14.30 7.80
N GLN A 182 6.24 -15.39 8.01
CA GLN A 182 7.05 -15.56 9.22
C GLN A 182 8.33 -14.73 9.04
N PRO A 183 8.83 -14.04 10.08
CA PRO A 183 10.17 -13.47 10.03
C PRO A 183 11.18 -14.61 9.77
N GLU A 184 12.08 -14.38 8.82
CA GLU A 184 13.24 -15.23 8.62
C GLU A 184 14.21 -15.11 9.79
#